data_0fab7ed592a042e3837a722cda1377a8
#
_entry.id   0fab7ed592a042e3837a722cda1377a8
#
_cell.length_a   1.000
_cell.length_b   1.000
_cell.length_c   1.000
_cell.angle_alpha   90.00
_cell.angle_beta   90.00
_cell.angle_gamma   90.00
#
_symmetry.space_group_name_H-M   'P 1'
#
loop_
_entity.id
_entity.type
_entity.pdbx_description
1 polymer ?
#
loop_
_entity_poly.entity_id
_entity_poly.type
_entity_poly.pdbx_seq_one_letter_code
_entity_poly.pdbx_strand_id
1 'polypeptide(L)'
;MLEFLYTLLNLSYSSLNTARSALSCIVMIDKIPVGQHPVVCRFLKGAFQQKPPGHKYYGIWNVNQVLQFLKTFSPNRCLSLKELTCKLAMLLALVTIQRKQTLLQLDISSEYLKKSKDEYIFILSKHVKQSRPNYPVPPVIIPYV
;
A
#
# COMPACT_ATOMS: atom_id res chain seq x y z
N MET A 1 -15.35 -26.34 -11.97
CA MET A 1 -15.02 -25.00 -11.43
C MET A 1 -15.57 -24.78 -10.02
N LEU A 2 -16.88 -24.88 -9.80
CA LEU A 2 -17.46 -24.72 -8.45
C LEU A 2 -16.94 -25.78 -7.48
N GLU A 3 -16.84 -27.03 -7.88
CA GLU A 3 -16.24 -28.09 -7.07
C GLU A 3 -14.82 -27.74 -6.62
N PHE A 4 -13.99 -27.26 -7.54
CA PHE A 4 -12.64 -26.81 -7.21
C PHE A 4 -12.66 -25.65 -6.21
N LEU A 5 -13.49 -24.62 -6.40
CA LEU A 5 -13.61 -23.53 -5.45
C LEU A 5 -14.17 -23.99 -4.10
N TYR A 6 -15.03 -25.00 -4.11
CA TYR A 6 -15.57 -25.60 -2.89
C TYR A 6 -14.47 -26.29 -2.06
N THR A 7 -13.52 -26.99 -2.70
CA THR A 7 -12.37 -27.59 -2.00
C THR A 7 -11.49 -26.54 -1.30
N LEU A 8 -11.54 -25.29 -1.78
CA LEU A 8 -10.76 -24.18 -1.25
C LEU A 8 -11.49 -23.36 -0.16
N LEU A 9 -12.70 -23.74 0.25
CA LEU A 9 -13.49 -22.98 1.26
C LEU A 9 -12.78 -22.88 2.64
N ASN A 10 -11.87 -23.82 2.93
CA ASN A 10 -11.06 -23.76 4.16
C ASN A 10 -10.06 -22.61 4.17
N LEU A 11 -9.70 -22.08 3.00
CA LEU A 11 -8.78 -20.96 2.87
C LEU A 11 -9.46 -19.62 3.18
N SER A 12 -8.66 -18.55 3.22
CA SER A 12 -9.20 -17.21 3.35
C SER A 12 -10.01 -16.80 2.11
N TYR A 13 -10.99 -15.91 2.28
CA TYR A 13 -11.73 -15.34 1.15
C TYR A 13 -10.81 -14.71 0.10
N SER A 14 -9.72 -14.06 0.53
CA SER A 14 -8.71 -13.49 -0.37
C SER A 14 -8.06 -14.56 -1.25
N SER A 15 -7.68 -15.70 -0.67
CA SER A 15 -7.09 -16.83 -1.40
C SER A 15 -8.07 -17.43 -2.41
N LEU A 16 -9.34 -17.60 -1.99
CA LEU A 16 -10.42 -18.08 -2.84
C LEU A 16 -10.64 -17.14 -4.04
N ASN A 17 -10.65 -15.83 -3.79
CA ASN A 17 -10.80 -14.82 -4.84
C ASN A 17 -9.59 -14.76 -5.79
N THR A 18 -8.38 -15.02 -5.28
CA THR A 18 -7.16 -15.15 -6.12
C THR A 18 -7.26 -16.36 -7.04
N ALA A 19 -7.69 -17.53 -6.52
CA ALA A 19 -7.90 -18.72 -7.33
C ALA A 19 -8.95 -18.48 -8.43
N ARG A 20 -10.07 -17.82 -8.10
CA ARG A 20 -11.06 -17.37 -9.08
C ARG A 20 -10.44 -16.53 -10.20
N SER A 21 -9.63 -15.54 -9.81
CA SER A 21 -9.02 -14.62 -10.78
C SER A 21 -8.03 -15.34 -11.70
N ALA A 22 -7.22 -16.24 -11.16
CA ALA A 22 -6.30 -17.06 -11.94
C ALA A 22 -7.02 -17.92 -12.98
N LEU A 23 -8.10 -18.60 -12.58
CA LEU A 23 -8.90 -19.41 -13.49
C LEU A 23 -9.62 -18.59 -14.57
N SER A 24 -10.02 -17.36 -14.24
CA SER A 24 -10.64 -16.45 -15.21
C SER A 24 -9.73 -16.05 -16.36
N CYS A 25 -8.40 -16.16 -16.19
CA CYS A 25 -7.46 -15.86 -17.25
C CYS A 25 -7.40 -16.94 -18.34
N ILE A 26 -7.80 -18.17 -18.01
CA ILE A 26 -7.61 -19.34 -18.88
C ILE A 26 -8.91 -20.06 -19.22
N VAL A 27 -9.97 -19.87 -18.44
CA VAL A 27 -11.23 -20.62 -18.62
C VAL A 27 -12.36 -19.66 -18.98
N MET A 28 -13.04 -19.95 -20.08
CA MET A 28 -14.22 -19.22 -20.55
C MET A 28 -15.43 -20.15 -20.54
N ILE A 29 -16.59 -19.64 -20.15
CA ILE A 29 -17.91 -20.28 -20.24
C ILE A 29 -18.82 -19.31 -20.99
N ASP A 30 -19.42 -19.75 -22.08
CA ASP A 30 -20.30 -18.91 -22.91
C ASP A 30 -19.67 -17.56 -23.31
N LYS A 31 -18.38 -17.57 -23.66
CA LYS A 31 -17.57 -16.39 -24.01
C LYS A 31 -17.36 -15.41 -22.83
N ILE A 32 -17.72 -15.80 -21.63
CA ILE A 32 -17.51 -15.00 -20.40
C ILE A 32 -16.38 -15.64 -19.60
N PRO A 33 -15.40 -14.84 -19.10
CA PRO A 33 -14.40 -15.35 -18.15
C PRO A 33 -15.08 -16.03 -16.96
N VAL A 34 -14.66 -17.24 -16.63
CA VAL A 34 -15.35 -18.07 -15.63
C VAL A 34 -15.56 -17.39 -14.29
N GLY A 35 -14.63 -16.52 -13.87
CA GLY A 35 -14.76 -15.77 -12.63
C GLY A 35 -15.81 -14.65 -12.67
N GLN A 36 -16.32 -14.30 -13.85
CA GLN A 36 -17.41 -13.32 -14.03
C GLN A 36 -18.77 -14.03 -14.22
N HIS A 37 -18.75 -15.36 -14.34
CA HIS A 37 -19.98 -16.13 -14.52
C HIS A 37 -20.91 -15.95 -13.30
N PRO A 38 -22.22 -15.69 -13.50
CA PRO A 38 -23.15 -15.36 -12.41
C PRO A 38 -23.17 -16.35 -11.25
N VAL A 39 -23.08 -17.64 -11.54
CA VAL A 39 -23.07 -18.70 -10.52
C VAL A 39 -21.80 -18.65 -9.68
N VAL A 40 -20.64 -18.39 -10.27
CA VAL A 40 -19.37 -18.24 -9.56
C VAL A 40 -19.39 -16.98 -8.67
N CYS A 41 -19.92 -15.87 -9.19
CA CYS A 41 -20.08 -14.64 -8.41
C CYS A 41 -21.02 -14.86 -7.21
N ARG A 42 -22.11 -15.58 -7.39
CA ARG A 42 -23.05 -15.93 -6.30
C ARG A 42 -22.39 -16.82 -5.25
N PHE A 43 -21.65 -17.83 -5.66
CA PHE A 43 -20.88 -18.69 -4.77
C PHE A 43 -19.90 -17.88 -3.89
N LEU A 44 -19.14 -16.98 -4.51
CA LEU A 44 -18.20 -16.14 -3.77
C LEU A 44 -18.86 -15.16 -2.81
N LYS A 45 -20.03 -14.61 -3.16
CA LYS A 45 -20.82 -13.80 -2.22
C LYS A 45 -21.25 -14.63 -1.00
N GLY A 46 -21.70 -15.86 -1.21
CA GLY A 46 -22.03 -16.78 -0.12
C GLY A 46 -20.82 -17.12 0.75
N ALA A 47 -19.68 -17.44 0.17
CA ALA A 47 -18.44 -17.70 0.88
C ALA A 47 -17.97 -16.47 1.71
N PHE A 48 -18.11 -15.27 1.17
CA PHE A 48 -17.83 -14.03 1.90
C PHE A 48 -18.76 -13.84 3.11
N GLN A 49 -20.05 -14.12 2.96
CA GLN A 49 -21.01 -13.98 4.04
C GLN A 49 -20.78 -15.00 5.18
N GLN A 50 -20.39 -16.24 4.82
CA GLN A 50 -20.10 -17.29 5.80
C GLN A 50 -18.81 -17.02 6.56
N LYS A 51 -17.78 -16.49 5.90
CA LYS A 51 -16.45 -16.24 6.47
C LYS A 51 -15.93 -14.87 6.01
N PRO A 52 -16.52 -13.77 6.52
CA PRO A 52 -16.06 -12.44 6.16
C PRO A 52 -14.60 -12.26 6.59
N PRO A 53 -13.78 -11.56 5.80
CA PRO A 53 -12.42 -11.27 6.19
C PRO A 53 -12.43 -10.41 7.46
N GLY A 54 -11.76 -10.87 8.50
CA GLY A 54 -11.57 -10.09 9.73
C GLY A 54 -10.75 -8.84 9.49
N HIS A 55 -10.88 -7.86 10.38
CA HIS A 55 -10.03 -6.69 10.36
C HIS A 55 -8.55 -7.11 10.48
N LYS A 56 -7.72 -6.63 9.58
CA LYS A 56 -6.27 -6.93 9.58
C LYS A 56 -5.57 -6.41 10.83
N TYR A 57 -6.13 -5.37 11.43
CA TYR A 57 -5.60 -4.73 12.63
C TYR A 57 -6.72 -4.52 13.64
N TYR A 58 -6.51 -4.94 14.88
CA TYR A 58 -7.47 -4.76 15.99
C TYR A 58 -7.50 -3.34 16.54
N GLY A 59 -6.59 -2.48 16.10
CA GLY A 59 -6.54 -1.08 16.52
C GLY A 59 -5.61 -0.27 15.63
N ILE A 60 -5.82 1.02 15.63
CA ILE A 60 -4.93 2.00 15.02
C ILE A 60 -3.98 2.48 16.13
N TRP A 61 -2.68 2.45 15.87
CA TRP A 61 -1.70 2.98 16.81
C TRP A 61 -1.90 4.49 17.04
N ASN A 62 -1.60 4.95 18.25
CA ASN A 62 -1.82 6.32 18.66
C ASN A 62 -0.71 7.24 18.10
N VAL A 63 -1.06 8.06 17.11
CA VAL A 63 -0.14 9.00 16.45
C VAL A 63 0.49 9.95 17.47
N ASN A 64 -0.28 10.45 18.43
CA ASN A 64 0.23 11.38 19.46
C ASN A 64 1.32 10.72 20.32
N GLN A 65 1.15 9.46 20.67
CA GLN A 65 2.16 8.72 21.43
C GLN A 65 3.48 8.61 20.64
N VAL A 66 3.40 8.35 19.34
CA VAL A 66 4.59 8.32 18.48
C VAL A 66 5.23 9.69 18.35
N LEU A 67 4.44 10.74 18.17
CA LEU A 67 4.97 12.12 18.11
C LEU A 67 5.63 12.54 19.44
N GLN A 68 5.06 12.18 20.59
CA GLN A 68 5.68 12.41 21.88
C GLN A 68 7.03 11.66 22.01
N PHE A 69 7.06 10.40 21.59
CA PHE A 69 8.31 9.65 21.55
C PHE A 69 9.35 10.29 20.62
N LEU A 70 8.96 10.74 19.41
CA LEU A 70 9.88 11.40 18.48
C LEU A 70 10.41 12.76 19.01
N LYS A 71 9.66 13.44 19.89
CA LYS A 71 10.14 14.66 20.57
C LYS A 71 11.30 14.38 21.51
N THR A 72 11.40 13.19 22.10
CA THR A 72 12.54 12.83 22.96
C THR A 72 13.87 12.76 22.19
N PHE A 73 13.79 12.56 20.87
CA PHE A 73 14.95 12.64 19.96
C PHE A 73 15.30 14.10 19.67
N SER A 74 15.75 14.84 20.68
CA SER A 74 16.09 16.26 20.59
C SER A 74 17.30 16.55 21.49
N PRO A 75 18.20 17.48 21.12
CA PRO A 75 18.28 18.18 19.83
C PRO A 75 18.83 17.30 18.70
N ASN A 76 18.43 17.59 17.44
CA ASN A 76 18.86 16.80 16.29
C ASN A 76 20.38 16.65 16.13
N ARG A 77 21.17 17.64 16.61
CA ARG A 77 22.63 17.65 16.54
C ARG A 77 23.29 16.58 17.41
N CYS A 78 22.60 16.08 18.43
CA CYS A 78 23.12 15.05 19.34
C CYS A 78 22.74 13.64 18.92
N LEU A 79 21.93 13.49 17.88
CA LEU A 79 21.47 12.20 17.41
C LEU A 79 22.52 11.53 16.53
N SER A 80 22.66 10.22 16.66
CA SER A 80 23.40 9.42 15.70
C SER A 80 22.71 9.48 14.32
N LEU A 81 23.45 9.21 13.26
CA LEU A 81 22.88 9.18 11.90
C LEU A 81 21.71 8.20 11.79
N LYS A 82 21.78 7.05 12.48
CA LYS A 82 20.70 6.06 12.52
C LYS A 82 19.42 6.63 13.15
N GLU A 83 19.55 7.25 14.32
CA GLU A 83 18.40 7.86 15.02
C GLU A 83 17.76 8.98 14.23
N LEU A 84 18.59 9.86 13.65
CA LEU A 84 18.13 10.94 12.79
C LEU A 84 17.39 10.42 11.56
N THR A 85 17.93 9.37 10.91
CA THR A 85 17.28 8.72 9.76
C THR A 85 15.95 8.09 10.14
N CYS A 86 15.88 7.38 11.26
CA CYS A 86 14.65 6.77 11.74
C CYS A 86 13.58 7.83 12.08
N LYS A 87 13.99 8.91 12.75
CA LYS A 87 13.13 10.05 13.08
C LYS A 87 12.57 10.69 11.79
N LEU A 88 13.44 11.00 10.83
CA LEU A 88 13.04 11.60 9.55
C LEU A 88 12.10 10.68 8.77
N ALA A 89 12.44 9.40 8.63
CA ALA A 89 11.61 8.43 7.91
C ALA A 89 10.22 8.31 8.53
N MET A 90 10.12 8.31 9.86
CA MET A 90 8.82 8.24 10.54
C MET A 90 7.99 9.51 10.34
N LEU A 91 8.61 10.69 10.43
CA LEU A 91 7.94 11.97 10.17
C LEU A 91 7.46 12.05 8.73
N LEU A 92 8.30 11.67 7.76
CA LEU A 92 7.91 11.62 6.34
C LEU A 92 6.75 10.66 6.11
N ALA A 93 6.77 9.47 6.75
CA ALA A 93 5.68 8.50 6.64
C ALA A 93 4.36 9.07 7.17
N LEU A 94 4.40 9.81 8.28
CA LEU A 94 3.22 10.45 8.88
C LEU A 94 2.65 11.58 8.01
N VAL A 95 3.52 12.44 7.49
CA VAL A 95 3.10 13.62 6.72
C VAL A 95 2.64 13.24 5.32
N THR A 96 3.34 12.32 4.66
CA THR A 96 3.09 12.02 3.25
C THR A 96 2.18 10.81 3.02
N ILE A 97 1.96 9.99 4.05
CA ILE A 97 1.17 8.74 3.97
C ILE A 97 1.68 7.82 2.83
N GLN A 98 2.95 7.96 2.46
CA GLN A 98 3.55 7.20 1.37
C GLN A 98 3.93 5.78 1.81
N ARG A 99 3.99 4.88 0.84
CA ARG A 99 4.46 3.52 1.08
C ARG A 99 5.97 3.52 1.33
N LYS A 100 6.46 2.58 2.13
CA LYS A 100 7.90 2.40 2.41
C LYS A 100 8.75 2.45 1.13
N GLN A 101 8.31 1.81 0.04
CA GLN A 101 9.03 1.79 -1.23
C GLN A 101 9.16 3.20 -1.83
N THR A 102 8.16 4.05 -1.72
CA THR A 102 8.20 5.44 -2.17
C THR A 102 9.18 6.26 -1.32
N LEU A 103 9.12 6.11 0.01
CA LEU A 103 10.03 6.81 0.93
C LEU A 103 11.49 6.45 0.69
N LEU A 104 11.80 5.19 0.35
CA LEU A 104 13.15 4.74 0.01
C LEU A 104 13.69 5.31 -1.31
N GLN A 105 12.83 5.91 -2.13
CA GLN A 105 13.22 6.50 -3.42
C GLN A 105 13.31 8.03 -3.37
N LEU A 106 13.08 8.64 -2.21
CA LEU A 106 13.28 10.07 -2.05
C LEU A 106 14.77 10.36 -2.16
N ASP A 107 15.13 11.16 -3.15
CA ASP A 107 16.50 11.57 -3.45
C ASP A 107 16.62 13.09 -3.25
N ILE A 108 17.72 13.51 -2.60
CA ILE A 108 18.01 14.91 -2.28
C ILE A 108 18.87 15.60 -3.34
N SER A 109 19.28 14.88 -4.41
CA SER A 109 20.03 15.48 -5.50
C SER A 109 19.21 16.57 -6.22
N SER A 110 19.87 17.53 -6.80
CA SER A 110 19.23 18.68 -7.46
C SER A 110 18.32 18.29 -8.64
N GLU A 111 18.49 17.10 -9.17
CA GLU A 111 17.66 16.56 -10.26
C GLU A 111 16.27 16.14 -9.73
N TYR A 112 16.20 15.55 -8.52
CA TYR A 112 15.00 14.95 -7.97
C TYR A 112 14.34 15.75 -6.85
N LEU A 113 15.09 16.65 -6.19
CA LEU A 113 14.56 17.56 -5.17
C LEU A 113 14.47 18.99 -5.70
N LYS A 114 13.27 19.50 -5.85
CA LYS A 114 13.01 20.90 -6.15
C LYS A 114 12.54 21.63 -4.90
N LYS A 115 13.13 22.78 -4.63
CA LYS A 115 12.70 23.68 -3.55
C LYS A 115 11.87 24.79 -4.14
N SER A 116 10.65 24.95 -3.65
CA SER A 116 9.79 26.11 -3.92
C SER A 116 9.82 27.05 -2.69
N LYS A 117 9.10 28.17 -2.75
CA LYS A 117 8.99 29.10 -1.60
C LYS A 117 8.31 28.46 -0.39
N ASP A 118 7.34 27.57 -0.62
CA ASP A 118 6.45 27.05 0.40
C ASP A 118 6.51 25.52 0.54
N GLU A 119 7.33 24.84 -0.30
CA GLU A 119 7.31 23.36 -0.32
C GLU A 119 8.59 22.73 -0.87
N TYR A 120 8.85 21.49 -0.48
CA TYR A 120 9.80 20.58 -1.10
C TYR A 120 9.05 19.62 -2.03
N ILE A 121 9.51 19.50 -3.27
CA ILE A 121 8.93 18.63 -4.30
C ILE A 121 9.93 17.54 -4.63
N PHE A 122 9.62 16.28 -4.30
CA PHE A 122 10.45 15.13 -4.63
C PHE A 122 9.90 14.44 -5.88
N ILE A 123 10.71 14.40 -6.93
CA ILE A 123 10.43 13.64 -8.15
C ILE A 123 10.97 12.23 -7.95
N LEU A 124 10.18 11.20 -8.20
CA LEU A 124 10.61 9.82 -8.02
C LEU A 124 11.43 9.37 -9.24
N SER A 125 12.66 8.92 -8.99
CA SER A 125 13.61 8.49 -10.03
C SER A 125 13.32 7.11 -10.62
N LYS A 126 12.63 6.26 -9.89
CA LYS A 126 12.39 4.86 -10.26
C LYS A 126 10.91 4.50 -10.23
N HIS A 127 10.55 3.46 -10.98
CA HIS A 127 9.21 2.90 -10.90
C HIS A 127 8.89 2.37 -9.51
N VAL A 128 7.75 2.78 -8.99
CA VAL A 128 7.17 2.26 -7.75
C VAL A 128 5.98 1.35 -8.08
N LYS A 129 5.50 0.59 -7.12
CA LYS A 129 4.35 -0.32 -7.30
C LYS A 129 3.10 0.36 -7.91
N GLN A 130 3.02 1.68 -7.81
CA GLN A 130 1.91 2.49 -8.36
C GLN A 130 2.16 2.95 -9.79
N SER A 131 3.39 2.82 -10.31
CA SER A 131 3.73 3.21 -11.68
C SER A 131 2.96 2.36 -12.68
N ARG A 132 2.40 3.01 -13.68
CA ARG A 132 1.72 2.36 -14.82
C ARG A 132 2.30 2.90 -16.12
N PRO A 133 2.32 2.10 -17.19
CA PRO A 133 2.68 2.63 -18.51
C PRO A 133 1.85 3.87 -18.82
N ASN A 134 2.49 4.94 -19.27
CA ASN A 134 1.88 6.23 -19.63
C ASN A 134 1.24 7.03 -18.45
N TYR A 135 1.41 6.59 -17.20
CA TYR A 135 0.98 7.35 -16.02
C TYR A 135 2.17 7.62 -15.12
N PRO A 136 2.75 8.84 -15.18
CA PRO A 136 3.81 9.22 -14.26
C PRO A 136 3.28 9.23 -12.84
N VAL A 137 4.07 8.73 -11.91
CA VAL A 137 3.73 8.83 -10.49
C VAL A 137 3.82 10.29 -10.06
N PRO A 138 2.81 10.83 -9.39
CA PRO A 138 2.85 12.21 -8.93
C PRO A 138 4.02 12.42 -7.96
N PRO A 139 4.65 13.60 -7.97
CA PRO A 139 5.73 13.92 -7.06
C PRO A 139 5.23 13.91 -5.61
N VAL A 140 6.14 13.67 -4.67
CA VAL A 140 5.84 13.79 -3.25
C VAL A 140 6.10 15.23 -2.81
N ILE A 141 5.05 15.91 -2.35
CA ILE A 141 5.11 17.31 -1.95
C ILE A 141 5.10 17.39 -0.43
N ILE A 142 6.02 18.13 0.15
CA ILE A 142 6.14 18.37 1.58
C ILE A 142 6.09 19.88 1.80
N PRO A 143 5.00 20.41 2.37
CA PRO A 143 4.89 21.84 2.64
C PRO A 143 5.87 22.26 3.73
N TYR A 144 6.33 23.50 3.70
CA TYR A 144 6.99 24.13 4.85
C TYR A 144 5.97 24.37 5.96
N VAL A 145 6.39 24.18 7.18
CA VAL A 145 5.63 24.50 8.39
C VAL A 145 6.17 25.76 9.01
#